data_832b9ac60dfb89fa445c5400a7935712
#
_entry.id   832b9ac60dfb89fa445c5400a7935712
#
_cell.length_a   1.000
_cell.length_b   1.000
_cell.length_c   1.000
_cell.angle_alpha   90.00
_cell.angle_beta   90.00
_cell.angle_gamma   90.00
#
_symmetry.space_group_name_H-M   'P 1'
#
loop_
_entity.id
_entity.type
_entity.pdbx_description
1 polymer ?
#
loop_
_entity_poly.entity_id
_entity_poly.type
_entity_poly.pdbx_seq_one_letter_code
_entity_poly.pdbx_strand_id
1 'polypeptide(L)'
;MKAIIKQVNGCSFVGKADSNHWVSIDTSKDAFGSGAASSPMELVLFSLGSCSGCDVVSILNKKQVVLQGFEINIDAERSETYPKAFTKIHLEYVFYGKDINTLHVERAITLSKEKYCPVYAMLKNSVSITTSYKIVNEEK
;
A
#
# COMPACT_ATOMS: atom_id res chain seq x y z
N MET A 1 -19.06 -8.88 0.94
CA MET A 1 -18.16 -8.25 1.93
C MET A 1 -18.91 -7.16 2.67
N LYS A 2 -18.83 -7.15 4.00
CA LYS A 2 -19.46 -6.13 4.86
C LYS A 2 -18.41 -5.58 5.80
N ALA A 3 -18.53 -4.30 6.15
CA ALA A 3 -17.68 -3.65 7.13
C ALA A 3 -18.53 -2.82 8.11
N ILE A 4 -18.00 -2.64 9.30
CA ILE A 4 -18.57 -1.75 10.31
C ILE A 4 -17.47 -0.82 10.81
N ILE A 5 -17.80 0.46 10.93
CA ILE A 5 -16.95 1.48 11.55
C ILE A 5 -17.70 2.00 12.80
N LYS A 6 -16.99 2.03 13.91
CA LYS A 6 -17.50 2.55 15.17
C LYS A 6 -16.65 3.71 15.66
N GLN A 7 -17.30 4.78 16.04
CA GLN A 7 -16.64 5.88 16.74
C GLN A 7 -16.24 5.43 18.15
N VAL A 8 -15.03 5.81 18.55
CA VAL A 8 -14.52 5.63 19.91
C VAL A 8 -14.66 6.94 20.66
N ASN A 9 -14.09 8.01 20.13
CA ASN A 9 -14.19 9.36 20.67
C ASN A 9 -13.72 10.39 19.60
N GLY A 10 -14.38 11.55 19.51
CA GLY A 10 -14.02 12.56 18.53
C GLY A 10 -13.94 11.99 17.11
N CYS A 11 -12.79 12.15 16.46
CA CYS A 11 -12.50 11.56 15.16
C CYS A 11 -11.63 10.28 15.23
N SER A 12 -11.62 9.61 16.38
CA SER A 12 -11.02 8.30 16.56
C SER A 12 -12.05 7.19 16.33
N PHE A 13 -11.73 6.23 15.49
CA PHE A 13 -12.62 5.14 15.09
C PHE A 13 -11.92 3.79 15.19
N VAL A 14 -12.73 2.73 15.21
CA VAL A 14 -12.28 1.37 14.96
C VAL A 14 -13.14 0.75 13.86
N GLY A 15 -12.51 0.01 12.97
CA GLY A 15 -13.19 -0.65 11.87
C GLY A 15 -12.87 -2.13 11.80
N LYS A 16 -13.82 -2.96 11.38
CA LYS A 16 -13.59 -4.35 10.99
C LYS A 16 -14.47 -4.76 9.82
N ALA A 17 -14.04 -5.79 9.12
CA ALA A 17 -14.80 -6.41 8.04
C ALA A 17 -14.95 -7.93 8.28
N ASP A 18 -15.17 -8.69 7.22
CA ASP A 18 -15.41 -10.15 7.30
C ASP A 18 -14.25 -10.93 7.95
N SER A 19 -13.01 -10.41 7.90
CA SER A 19 -11.84 -11.00 8.59
C SER A 19 -11.96 -10.95 10.12
N ASN A 20 -12.88 -10.15 10.65
CA ASN A 20 -13.15 -9.95 12.08
C ASN A 20 -11.99 -9.37 12.89
N HIS A 21 -11.00 -8.72 12.24
CA HIS A 21 -9.91 -8.00 12.89
C HIS A 21 -10.23 -6.51 12.99
N TRP A 22 -10.04 -5.95 14.18
CA TRP A 22 -10.20 -4.53 14.42
C TRP A 22 -8.96 -3.76 13.98
N VAL A 23 -9.18 -2.67 13.25
CA VAL A 23 -8.16 -1.69 12.85
C VAL A 23 -8.50 -0.36 13.50
N SER A 24 -7.53 0.22 14.19
CA SER A 24 -7.66 1.56 14.76
C SER A 24 -7.41 2.62 13.69
N ILE A 25 -8.24 3.64 13.68
CA ILE A 25 -8.23 4.72 12.69
C ILE A 25 -8.35 6.03 13.47
N ASP A 26 -7.50 7.00 13.17
CA ASP A 26 -7.52 8.27 13.89
C ASP A 26 -7.13 9.44 12.97
N THR A 27 -7.10 10.61 13.50
CA THR A 27 -6.62 11.80 12.81
C THR A 27 -5.80 12.66 13.78
N SER A 28 -5.23 13.75 13.29
CA SER A 28 -4.48 14.69 14.13
C SER A 28 -5.39 15.37 15.16
N LYS A 29 -4.78 15.89 16.22
CA LYS A 29 -5.49 16.66 17.25
C LYS A 29 -6.22 17.87 16.68
N ASP A 30 -5.63 18.52 15.69
CA ASP A 30 -6.23 19.69 15.01
C ASP A 30 -7.48 19.32 14.20
N ALA A 31 -7.68 18.05 13.90
CA ALA A 31 -8.85 17.48 13.23
C ALA A 31 -9.76 16.68 14.18
N PHE A 32 -9.78 17.04 15.46
CA PHE A 32 -10.58 16.39 16.51
C PHE A 32 -10.25 14.92 16.77
N GLY A 33 -9.08 14.44 16.34
CA GLY A 33 -8.54 13.13 16.67
C GLY A 33 -7.62 13.17 17.90
N SER A 34 -7.00 12.06 18.22
CA SER A 34 -5.99 11.95 19.28
C SER A 34 -4.57 11.75 18.77
N GLY A 35 -4.40 11.44 17.48
CA GLY A 35 -3.13 11.13 16.85
C GLY A 35 -2.59 9.75 17.28
N ALA A 36 -3.46 8.83 17.68
CA ALA A 36 -3.07 7.54 18.27
C ALA A 36 -3.05 6.37 17.25
N ALA A 37 -3.48 6.62 16.02
CA ALA A 37 -3.52 5.59 14.97
C ALA A 37 -3.37 6.23 13.58
N SER A 38 -3.27 5.38 12.56
CA SER A 38 -3.17 5.83 11.18
C SER A 38 -4.45 6.53 10.71
N SER A 39 -4.26 7.57 9.89
CA SER A 39 -5.36 8.30 9.30
C SER A 39 -6.04 7.51 8.17
N PRO A 40 -7.29 7.84 7.82
CA PRO A 40 -7.97 7.22 6.67
C PRO A 40 -7.18 7.31 5.36
N MET A 41 -6.48 8.42 5.13
CA MET A 41 -5.67 8.60 3.92
C MET A 41 -4.40 7.72 3.92
N GLU A 42 -3.76 7.51 5.08
CA GLU A 42 -2.65 6.55 5.21
C GLU A 42 -3.11 5.12 4.96
N LEU A 43 -4.30 4.74 5.43
CA LEU A 43 -4.86 3.42 5.16
C LEU A 43 -5.10 3.16 3.67
N VAL A 44 -5.39 4.18 2.86
CA VAL A 44 -5.46 4.05 1.40
C VAL A 44 -4.09 3.69 0.82
N LEU A 45 -3.01 4.33 1.28
CA LEU A 45 -1.64 4.01 0.86
C LEU A 45 -1.24 2.60 1.30
N PHE A 46 -1.54 2.22 2.55
CA PHE A 46 -1.28 0.87 3.05
C PHE A 46 -2.03 -0.19 2.24
N SER A 47 -3.28 0.07 1.88
CA SER A 47 -4.08 -0.82 1.04
C SER A 47 -3.47 -0.97 -0.35
N LEU A 48 -3.03 0.11 -0.99
CA LEU A 48 -2.39 0.07 -2.30
C LEU A 48 -1.07 -0.69 -2.25
N GLY A 49 -0.19 -0.37 -1.28
CA GLY A 49 1.11 -1.00 -1.14
C GLY A 49 1.00 -2.49 -0.81
N SER A 50 0.19 -2.86 0.19
CA SER A 50 0.03 -4.25 0.59
C SER A 50 -0.65 -5.10 -0.48
N CYS A 51 -1.67 -4.57 -1.16
CA CYS A 51 -2.34 -5.27 -2.25
C CYS A 51 -1.37 -5.58 -3.40
N SER A 52 -0.64 -4.57 -3.87
CA SER A 52 0.39 -4.77 -4.90
C SER A 52 1.54 -5.65 -4.41
N GLY A 53 1.95 -5.50 -3.16
CA GLY A 53 2.99 -6.33 -2.54
C GLY A 53 2.63 -7.81 -2.51
N CYS A 54 1.41 -8.15 -2.14
CA CYS A 54 0.91 -9.53 -2.15
C CYS A 54 0.99 -10.15 -3.55
N ASP A 55 0.60 -9.40 -4.59
CA ASP A 55 0.70 -9.88 -5.97
C ASP A 55 2.15 -10.14 -6.37
N VAL A 56 3.04 -9.17 -6.12
CA VAL A 56 4.46 -9.25 -6.48
C VAL A 56 5.12 -10.44 -5.80
N VAL A 57 4.94 -10.60 -4.49
CA VAL A 57 5.49 -11.74 -3.73
C VAL A 57 4.93 -13.06 -4.26
N SER A 58 3.63 -13.15 -4.51
CA SER A 58 3.00 -14.36 -5.04
C SER A 58 3.56 -14.76 -6.41
N ILE A 59 3.78 -13.76 -7.30
CA ILE A 59 4.32 -14.02 -8.64
C ILE A 59 5.79 -14.45 -8.55
N LEU A 60 6.59 -13.79 -7.73
CA LEU A 60 8.01 -14.15 -7.53
C LEU A 60 8.16 -15.54 -6.91
N ASN A 61 7.32 -15.90 -5.94
CA ASN A 61 7.29 -17.25 -5.36
C ASN A 61 6.99 -18.32 -6.42
N LYS A 62 6.03 -18.09 -7.32
CA LYS A 62 5.75 -18.99 -8.45
C LYS A 62 6.91 -19.10 -9.43
N LYS A 63 7.79 -18.10 -9.49
CA LYS A 63 9.03 -18.09 -10.27
C LYS A 63 10.22 -18.65 -9.50
N GLN A 64 10.00 -19.15 -8.29
CA GLN A 64 11.05 -19.70 -7.40
C GLN A 64 12.14 -18.66 -7.06
N VAL A 65 11.81 -17.38 -7.07
CA VAL A 65 12.70 -16.31 -6.62
C VAL A 65 12.65 -16.25 -5.10
N VAL A 66 13.78 -16.47 -4.46
CA VAL A 66 13.91 -16.41 -3.00
C VAL A 66 14.23 -14.98 -2.57
N LEU A 67 13.31 -14.36 -1.84
CA LEU A 67 13.53 -13.06 -1.22
C LEU A 67 13.97 -13.24 0.23
N GLN A 68 14.99 -12.52 0.66
CA GLN A 68 15.41 -12.40 2.05
C GLN A 68 14.63 -11.30 2.78
N GLY A 69 14.13 -10.34 2.05
CA GLY A 69 13.27 -9.26 2.53
C GLY A 69 12.57 -8.55 1.36
N PHE A 70 11.50 -7.85 1.69
CA PHE A 70 10.74 -7.07 0.72
C PHE A 70 10.07 -5.89 1.42
N GLU A 71 10.20 -4.71 0.85
CA GLU A 71 9.60 -3.47 1.35
C GLU A 71 9.01 -2.68 0.18
N ILE A 72 8.04 -1.83 0.49
CA ILE A 72 7.49 -0.85 -0.47
C ILE A 72 7.50 0.51 0.22
N ASN A 73 8.33 1.41 -0.29
CA ASN A 73 8.31 2.82 0.11
C ASN A 73 7.25 3.54 -0.73
N ILE A 74 6.44 4.35 -0.08
CA ILE A 74 5.33 5.05 -0.75
C ILE A 74 5.45 6.53 -0.47
N ASP A 75 5.60 7.32 -1.54
CA ASP A 75 5.53 8.77 -1.51
C ASP A 75 4.24 9.23 -2.19
N ALA A 76 3.52 10.17 -1.57
CA ALA A 76 2.25 10.64 -2.11
C ALA A 76 2.09 12.16 -1.95
N GLU A 77 1.56 12.80 -2.99
CA GLU A 77 1.17 14.20 -2.99
C GLU A 77 -0.36 14.32 -2.95
N ARG A 78 -0.86 15.30 -2.23
CA ARG A 78 -2.28 15.63 -2.15
C ARG A 78 -2.58 16.99 -2.77
N SER A 79 -3.82 17.17 -3.24
CA SER A 79 -4.31 18.48 -3.65
C SER A 79 -4.25 19.49 -2.48
N GLU A 80 -3.84 20.71 -2.76
CA GLU A 80 -3.88 21.82 -1.79
C GLU A 80 -5.31 22.27 -1.50
N THR A 81 -6.21 22.09 -2.47
CA THR A 81 -7.63 22.46 -2.36
C THR A 81 -8.49 21.24 -2.00
N TYR A 82 -9.64 21.48 -1.35
CA TYR A 82 -10.62 20.43 -1.08
C TYR A 82 -11.23 19.86 -2.37
N PRO A 83 -11.49 18.56 -2.39
CA PRO A 83 -11.31 17.54 -1.33
C PRO A 83 -9.89 16.98 -1.31
N LYS A 84 -8.95 17.50 -0.67
CA LYS A 84 -7.51 17.16 -0.55
C LYS A 84 -7.14 15.69 -0.86
N ALA A 85 -7.59 15.21 -2.03
CA ALA A 85 -7.35 13.86 -2.53
C ALA A 85 -5.90 13.68 -2.98
N PHE A 86 -5.43 12.45 -3.09
CA PHE A 86 -4.14 12.18 -3.71
C PHE A 86 -4.15 12.57 -5.19
N THR A 87 -3.09 13.26 -5.60
CA THR A 87 -2.83 13.65 -7.00
C THR A 87 -1.75 12.78 -7.62
N LYS A 88 -0.74 12.40 -6.81
CA LYS A 88 0.35 11.52 -7.22
C LYS A 88 0.65 10.52 -6.12
N ILE A 89 1.01 9.30 -6.51
CA ILE A 89 1.54 8.25 -5.62
C ILE A 89 2.71 7.59 -6.35
N HIS A 90 3.84 7.45 -5.66
CA HIS A 90 4.99 6.68 -6.14
C HIS A 90 5.22 5.48 -5.24
N LEU A 91 5.37 4.29 -5.84
CA LEU A 91 5.70 3.05 -5.15
C LEU A 91 7.12 2.64 -5.53
N GLU A 92 8.06 2.65 -4.60
CA GLU A 92 9.40 2.08 -4.76
C GLU A 92 9.43 0.70 -4.11
N TYR A 93 9.56 -0.34 -4.92
CA TYR A 93 9.69 -1.72 -4.44
C TYR A 93 11.16 -2.03 -4.12
N VAL A 94 11.46 -2.46 -2.91
CA VAL A 94 12.80 -2.82 -2.47
C VAL A 94 12.88 -4.32 -2.23
N PHE A 95 13.71 -5.00 -3.00
CA PHE A 95 13.91 -6.43 -2.92
C PHE A 95 15.28 -6.73 -2.30
N TYR A 96 15.30 -7.50 -1.24
CA TYR A 96 16.52 -7.98 -0.60
C TYR A 96 16.74 -9.44 -0.96
N GLY A 97 17.94 -9.79 -1.44
CA GLY A 97 18.29 -11.16 -1.77
C GLY A 97 19.41 -11.25 -2.79
N LYS A 98 19.92 -12.47 -3.00
CA LYS A 98 20.99 -12.76 -3.96
C LYS A 98 20.39 -13.21 -5.31
N ASP A 99 21.07 -12.86 -6.39
CA ASP A 99 20.78 -13.33 -7.76
C ASP A 99 19.32 -13.14 -8.21
N ILE A 100 18.67 -12.07 -7.72
CA ILE A 100 17.30 -11.75 -8.10
C ILE A 100 17.26 -11.31 -9.56
N ASN A 101 16.55 -12.06 -10.39
CA ASN A 101 16.40 -11.76 -11.80
C ASN A 101 15.48 -10.55 -12.01
N THR A 102 16.03 -9.48 -12.58
CA THR A 102 15.31 -8.21 -12.83
C THR A 102 14.10 -8.38 -13.73
N LEU A 103 14.15 -9.27 -14.73
CA LEU A 103 13.01 -9.54 -15.62
C LEU A 103 11.82 -10.14 -14.86
N HIS A 104 12.07 -10.96 -13.83
CA HIS A 104 11.00 -11.49 -12.98
C HIS A 104 10.38 -10.41 -12.12
N VAL A 105 11.19 -9.50 -11.57
CA VAL A 105 10.75 -8.34 -10.78
C VAL A 105 9.89 -7.41 -11.63
N GLU A 106 10.39 -6.98 -12.78
CA GLU A 106 9.66 -6.10 -13.70
C GLU A 106 8.33 -6.71 -14.15
N ARG A 107 8.35 -8.00 -14.49
CA ARG A 107 7.13 -8.71 -14.86
C ARG A 107 6.12 -8.83 -13.73
N ALA A 108 6.58 -9.05 -12.49
CA ALA A 108 5.72 -9.13 -11.32
C ALA A 108 5.03 -7.79 -11.04
N ILE A 109 5.79 -6.69 -11.05
CA ILE A 109 5.25 -5.33 -10.86
C ILE A 109 4.25 -4.99 -11.97
N THR A 110 4.58 -5.26 -13.22
CA THR A 110 3.69 -5.01 -14.37
C THR A 110 2.38 -5.77 -14.23
N LEU A 111 2.45 -7.07 -13.91
CA LEU A 111 1.24 -7.90 -13.76
C LEU A 111 0.36 -7.46 -12.60
N SER A 112 0.94 -7.04 -11.47
CA SER A 112 0.16 -6.44 -10.38
C SER A 112 -0.63 -5.23 -10.85
N LYS A 113 0.04 -4.29 -11.52
CA LYS A 113 -0.59 -3.04 -12.02
C LYS A 113 -1.67 -3.28 -13.07
N GLU A 114 -1.40 -4.14 -14.04
CA GLU A 114 -2.27 -4.30 -15.21
C GLU A 114 -3.41 -5.28 -14.99
N LYS A 115 -3.21 -6.28 -14.12
CA LYS A 115 -4.12 -7.41 -14.06
C LYS A 115 -4.67 -7.75 -12.68
N TYR A 116 -3.83 -7.66 -11.62
CA TYR A 116 -4.19 -8.32 -10.37
C TYR A 116 -4.61 -7.37 -9.24
N CYS A 117 -3.94 -6.23 -9.06
CA CYS A 117 -4.21 -5.35 -7.93
C CYS A 117 -5.54 -4.58 -8.07
N PRO A 118 -6.62 -4.96 -7.36
CA PRO A 118 -7.88 -4.24 -7.45
C PRO A 118 -7.80 -2.82 -6.88
N VAL A 119 -6.95 -2.59 -5.88
CA VAL A 119 -6.77 -1.23 -5.31
C VAL A 119 -6.12 -0.31 -6.33
N TYR A 120 -5.08 -0.79 -7.06
CA TYR A 120 -4.50 -0.04 -8.16
C TYR A 120 -5.55 0.28 -9.23
N ALA A 121 -6.35 -0.72 -9.62
CA ALA A 121 -7.40 -0.56 -10.64
C ALA A 121 -8.44 0.50 -10.25
N MET A 122 -8.79 0.60 -8.96
CA MET A 122 -9.72 1.61 -8.47
C MET A 122 -9.12 3.03 -8.46
N LEU A 123 -7.83 3.16 -8.18
CA LEU A 123 -7.17 4.45 -8.00
C LEU A 123 -6.60 5.05 -9.28
N LYS A 124 -6.16 4.23 -10.24
CA LYS A 124 -5.37 4.64 -11.42
C LYS A 124 -6.03 5.71 -12.31
N ASN A 125 -7.35 5.82 -12.30
CA ASN A 125 -8.07 6.82 -13.10
C ASN A 125 -8.18 8.18 -12.41
N SER A 126 -7.94 8.23 -11.10
CA SER A 126 -8.08 9.45 -10.29
C SER A 126 -6.75 9.97 -9.78
N VAL A 127 -5.71 9.12 -9.76
CA VAL A 127 -4.39 9.43 -9.21
C VAL A 127 -3.32 9.01 -10.20
N SER A 128 -2.31 9.86 -10.42
CA SER A 128 -1.10 9.49 -11.17
C SER A 128 -0.24 8.56 -10.32
N ILE A 129 -0.20 7.26 -10.66
CA ILE A 129 0.55 6.25 -9.91
C ILE A 129 1.78 5.83 -10.72
N THR A 130 2.97 6.04 -10.16
CA THR A 130 4.25 5.62 -10.75
C THR A 130 4.92 4.56 -9.88
N THR A 131 5.82 3.80 -10.48
CA THR A 131 6.54 2.73 -9.79
C THR A 131 8.01 2.73 -10.17
N SER A 132 8.86 2.41 -9.19
CA SER A 132 10.27 2.06 -9.39
C SER A 132 10.62 0.84 -8.55
N TYR A 133 11.81 0.27 -8.75
CA TYR A 133 12.31 -0.77 -7.88
C TYR A 133 13.82 -0.67 -7.71
N LYS A 134 14.31 -1.28 -6.64
CA LYS A 134 15.74 -1.54 -6.42
C LYS A 134 15.96 -2.92 -5.82
N ILE A 135 17.09 -3.53 -6.15
CA ILE A 135 17.52 -4.81 -5.61
C ILE A 135 18.74 -4.55 -4.74
N VAL A 136 18.70 -5.03 -3.50
CA VAL A 136 19.75 -4.90 -2.50
C VAL A 136 20.35 -6.28 -2.26
N ASN A 137 21.63 -6.42 -2.61
CA ASN A 137 22.40 -7.68 -2.47
C ASN A 137 23.06 -7.80 -1.08
N GLU A 138 22.40 -7.36 -0.02
CA GLU A 138 22.93 -7.50 1.35
C GLU A 138 22.35 -8.73 2.03
N GLU A 139 23.23 -9.46 2.73
CA GLU A 139 22.79 -10.44 3.73
C GLU A 139 22.28 -9.68 4.95
N LYS A 140 21.02 -9.91 5.29
CA LYS A 140 20.45 -9.40 6.54
C LYS A 140 20.83 -10.30 7.68
#